data_6a76d5979a4ac237b5b058b2987b5722
#
_entry.id   6a76d5979a4ac237b5b058b2987b5722
#
_cell.length_a   1.000
_cell.length_b   1.000
_cell.length_c   1.000
_cell.angle_alpha   90.00
_cell.angle_beta   90.00
_cell.angle_gamma   90.00
#
_symmetry.space_group_name_H-M   'P 1'
#
loop_
_entity.id
_entity.type
_entity.pdbx_description
1 polymer ?
#
loop_
_entity_poly.entity_id
_entity_poly.type
_entity_poly.pdbx_seq_one_letter_code
_entity_poly.pdbx_strand_id
1 'polypeptide(L)'
;MSLQTIIDNTSTLNINKRKGIGQTVSRSGHIKTSVQQGSIYRFTLSVADGLTYSTNRGLLEDLDTLDRNVEANVDIGSTNTNLSYLTAYQGDANVTQLNALALNSTSGANIYVDTNSVVGTPTTLFKKGDYIQPLGNTSTYRYPYQVTSDVAFSVGNITVPVHRPILSQDGVALNTGGFRIGNNVRFHVKALVMPTYTVVPYDRISFDDDFELIEVIT
;
A
#
# COMPACT_ATOMS: atom_id res chain seq x y z
N MET A 1 10.66 -1.02 -17.71
CA MET A 1 9.87 -1.94 -16.86
C MET A 1 9.93 -1.42 -15.42
N SER A 2 9.01 -1.75 -14.59
CA SER A 2 8.81 -1.08 -13.29
C SER A 2 8.91 -2.08 -12.15
N LEU A 3 9.07 -1.60 -10.92
CA LEU A 3 8.94 -2.42 -9.70
C LEU A 3 7.63 -3.22 -9.68
N GLN A 4 6.62 -2.80 -10.46
CA GLN A 4 5.37 -3.52 -10.64
C GLN A 4 5.59 -4.94 -11.18
N THR A 5 6.50 -5.13 -12.13
CA THR A 5 6.76 -6.47 -12.71
C THR A 5 7.32 -7.44 -11.68
N ILE A 6 8.08 -6.95 -10.69
CA ILE A 6 8.58 -7.76 -9.57
C ILE A 6 7.39 -8.23 -8.71
N ILE A 7 6.47 -7.32 -8.39
CA ILE A 7 5.26 -7.62 -7.61
C ILE A 7 4.36 -8.61 -8.38
N ASP A 8 4.24 -8.48 -9.68
CA ASP A 8 3.42 -9.37 -10.50
C ASP A 8 3.93 -10.81 -10.52
N ASN A 9 5.25 -10.99 -10.34
CA ASN A 9 5.90 -12.29 -10.27
C ASN A 9 6.20 -12.75 -8.83
N THR A 10 5.68 -12.07 -7.83
CA THR A 10 5.91 -12.40 -6.42
C THR A 10 5.13 -13.64 -6.01
N SER A 11 5.80 -14.57 -5.35
CA SER A 11 5.21 -15.77 -4.75
C SER A 11 4.81 -15.56 -3.29
N THR A 12 5.61 -14.80 -2.55
CA THR A 12 5.32 -14.46 -1.16
C THR A 12 5.52 -12.99 -0.91
N LEU A 13 4.63 -12.39 -0.13
CA LEU A 13 4.69 -10.97 0.22
C LEU A 13 4.43 -10.79 1.73
N ASN A 14 5.35 -10.14 2.39
CA ASN A 14 5.20 -9.68 3.77
C ASN A 14 5.05 -8.16 3.78
N ILE A 15 3.92 -7.69 4.31
CA ILE A 15 3.64 -6.26 4.47
C ILE A 15 3.84 -5.89 5.94
N ASN A 16 4.85 -5.08 6.22
CA ASN A 16 5.15 -4.60 7.55
C ASN A 16 4.86 -3.09 7.65
N LYS A 17 4.09 -2.70 8.66
CA LYS A 17 3.74 -1.30 8.96
C LYS A 17 4.08 -0.91 10.39
N ARG A 18 5.19 -1.41 10.91
CA ARG A 18 5.59 -1.12 12.30
C ARG A 18 6.00 0.33 12.44
N LYS A 19 5.57 0.94 13.54
CA LYS A 19 6.10 2.24 13.95
C LYS A 19 7.57 2.09 14.36
N GLY A 20 8.41 3.04 13.95
CA GLY A 20 9.76 3.14 14.48
C GLY A 20 9.68 3.49 15.97
N ILE A 21 10.16 2.59 16.82
CA ILE A 21 10.22 2.81 18.26
C ILE A 21 11.70 2.88 18.66
N GLY A 22 12.14 4.03 19.11
CA GLY A 22 13.43 4.19 19.78
C GLY A 22 13.26 3.93 21.27
N GLN A 23 14.02 3.00 21.81
CA GLN A 23 14.05 2.74 23.25
C GLN A 23 15.45 3.01 23.80
N THR A 24 15.53 3.79 24.87
CA THR A 24 16.76 3.99 25.64
C THR A 24 16.51 3.56 27.08
N VAL A 25 17.41 2.75 27.62
CA VAL A 25 17.38 2.33 29.01
C VAL A 25 18.37 3.21 29.78
N SER A 26 17.87 3.93 30.79
CA SER A 26 18.74 4.71 31.67
C SER A 26 19.51 3.79 32.62
N ARG A 27 20.60 4.30 33.21
CA ARG A 27 21.42 3.56 34.18
C ARG A 27 20.63 3.11 35.44
N SER A 28 19.50 3.77 35.72
CA SER A 28 18.57 3.45 36.80
C SER A 28 17.45 2.48 36.39
N GLY A 29 17.54 1.87 35.19
CA GLY A 29 16.54 0.92 34.69
C GLY A 29 15.26 1.53 34.12
N HIS A 30 15.16 2.86 34.07
CA HIS A 30 14.00 3.49 33.43
C HIS A 30 14.10 3.40 31.90
N ILE A 31 13.03 2.89 31.29
CA ILE A 31 12.89 2.79 29.83
C ILE A 31 12.21 4.08 29.32
N LYS A 32 12.89 4.83 28.49
CA LYS A 32 12.29 5.92 27.73
C LYS A 32 12.00 5.40 26.31
N THR A 33 10.75 5.47 25.94
CA THR A 33 10.29 5.07 24.59
C THR A 33 9.97 6.33 23.80
N SER A 34 10.60 6.47 22.65
CA SER A 34 10.27 7.48 21.64
C SER A 34 9.57 6.79 20.48
N VAL A 35 8.34 7.18 20.19
CA VAL A 35 7.60 6.67 19.04
C VAL A 35 7.75 7.67 17.90
N GLN A 36 8.35 7.24 16.81
CA GLN A 36 8.39 8.03 15.59
C GLN A 36 6.97 8.13 15.01
N GLN A 37 6.50 9.33 14.75
CA GLN A 37 5.20 9.54 14.13
C GLN A 37 5.23 9.00 12.68
N GLY A 38 4.24 8.16 12.37
CA GLY A 38 4.05 7.59 11.05
C GLY A 38 4.48 6.12 10.97
N SER A 39 3.55 5.25 10.61
CA SER A 39 3.87 3.90 10.18
C SER A 39 4.08 3.92 8.68
N ILE A 40 5.28 3.56 8.26
CA ILE A 40 5.67 3.44 6.85
C ILE A 40 5.50 1.98 6.46
N TYR A 41 4.98 1.73 5.28
CA TYR A 41 4.91 0.37 4.75
C TYR A 41 6.29 -0.09 4.28
N ARG A 42 6.65 -1.30 4.69
CA ARG A 42 7.76 -2.06 4.15
C ARG A 42 7.23 -3.36 3.57
N PHE A 43 7.75 -3.71 2.42
CA PHE A 43 7.38 -4.92 1.71
C PHE A 43 8.63 -5.78 1.57
N THR A 44 8.57 -7.02 2.05
CA THR A 44 9.57 -8.03 1.77
C THR A 44 8.90 -9.06 0.88
N LEU A 45 9.45 -9.33 -0.28
CA LEU A 45 8.82 -10.18 -1.28
C LEU A 45 9.84 -11.11 -1.92
N SER A 46 9.44 -12.37 -2.06
CA SER A 46 10.19 -13.38 -2.82
C SER A 46 9.56 -13.54 -4.18
N VAL A 47 10.37 -13.54 -5.21
CA VAL A 47 9.91 -13.83 -6.57
C VAL A 47 9.73 -15.35 -6.72
N ALA A 48 8.75 -15.78 -7.50
CA ALA A 48 8.44 -17.18 -7.69
C ALA A 48 9.64 -17.94 -8.27
N ASP A 49 9.99 -19.06 -7.65
CA ASP A 49 10.98 -19.98 -8.18
C ASP A 49 10.50 -20.59 -9.51
N GLY A 50 11.42 -20.78 -10.43
CA GLY A 50 11.11 -21.42 -11.70
C GLY A 50 10.69 -20.47 -12.81
N LEU A 51 10.89 -19.17 -12.66
CA LEU A 51 10.79 -18.24 -13.78
C LEU A 51 11.78 -18.66 -14.87
N THR A 52 11.30 -18.68 -16.12
CA THR A 52 12.15 -19.00 -17.27
C THR A 52 12.95 -17.79 -17.72
N TYR A 53 14.24 -17.97 -17.97
CA TYR A 53 15.11 -16.89 -18.42
C TYR A 53 14.66 -16.30 -19.76
N SER A 54 14.33 -17.18 -20.71
CA SER A 54 13.90 -16.76 -22.05
C SER A 54 12.67 -15.84 -22.04
N THR A 55 11.72 -16.11 -21.14
CA THR A 55 10.48 -15.31 -21.00
C THR A 55 10.73 -14.04 -20.19
N ASN A 56 11.61 -14.09 -19.20
CA ASN A 56 11.82 -13.01 -18.24
C ASN A 56 13.11 -12.22 -18.47
N ARG A 57 13.80 -12.44 -19.56
CA ARG A 57 15.06 -11.74 -19.89
C ARG A 57 14.93 -10.22 -19.82
N GLY A 58 13.82 -9.66 -20.30
CA GLY A 58 13.56 -8.23 -20.21
C GLY A 58 13.40 -7.73 -18.77
N LEU A 59 12.80 -8.54 -17.87
CA LEU A 59 12.73 -8.24 -16.46
C LEU A 59 14.13 -8.16 -15.83
N LEU A 60 15.00 -9.11 -16.16
CA LEU A 60 16.36 -9.16 -15.62
C LEU A 60 17.21 -7.98 -16.10
N GLU A 61 17.13 -7.64 -17.39
CA GLU A 61 17.79 -6.47 -17.97
C GLU A 61 17.36 -5.17 -17.27
N ASP A 62 16.07 -5.09 -16.92
CA ASP A 62 15.56 -3.93 -16.20
C ASP A 62 15.99 -3.92 -14.74
N LEU A 63 16.11 -5.07 -14.08
CA LEU A 63 16.66 -5.15 -12.73
C LEU A 63 18.12 -4.70 -12.69
N ASP A 64 18.91 -5.08 -13.67
CA ASP A 64 20.31 -4.70 -13.79
C ASP A 64 20.49 -3.19 -14.04
N THR A 65 19.51 -2.56 -14.70
CA THR A 65 19.53 -1.13 -15.01
C THR A 65 18.80 -0.27 -13.99
N LEU A 66 17.98 -0.87 -13.10
CA LEU A 66 17.26 -0.13 -12.06
C LEU A 66 18.25 0.43 -11.04
N ASP A 67 18.42 1.74 -11.08
CA ASP A 67 19.05 2.46 -9.99
C ASP A 67 18.17 2.34 -8.73
N ARG A 68 18.80 2.10 -7.55
CA ARG A 68 18.12 2.05 -6.25
C ARG A 68 17.37 3.34 -5.90
N ASN A 69 17.54 4.39 -6.69
CA ASN A 69 16.83 5.65 -6.53
C ASN A 69 15.51 5.75 -7.28
N VAL A 70 15.13 4.73 -8.05
CA VAL A 70 13.86 4.74 -8.79
C VAL A 70 12.70 4.56 -7.83
N GLU A 71 11.81 5.53 -7.83
CA GLU A 71 10.54 5.49 -7.13
C GLU A 71 9.43 5.07 -8.11
N ALA A 72 8.50 4.27 -7.65
CA ALA A 72 7.40 3.80 -8.48
C ALA A 72 6.10 3.67 -7.69
N ASN A 73 4.99 3.88 -8.38
CA ASN A 73 3.68 3.49 -7.87
C ASN A 73 3.42 2.03 -8.23
N VAL A 74 3.11 1.22 -7.23
CA VAL A 74 2.86 -0.21 -7.40
C VAL A 74 1.48 -0.61 -6.87
N ASP A 75 0.83 -1.50 -7.60
CA ASP A 75 -0.43 -2.12 -7.25
C ASP A 75 -0.14 -3.55 -6.75
N ILE A 76 -0.60 -3.92 -5.58
CA ILE A 76 -0.32 -5.26 -5.03
C ILE A 76 -1.38 -6.26 -5.49
N GLY A 77 -2.64 -5.89 -5.40
CA GLY A 77 -3.76 -6.82 -5.59
C GLY A 77 -4.48 -6.72 -6.93
N SER A 78 -4.24 -5.68 -7.75
CA SER A 78 -4.96 -5.51 -9.00
C SER A 78 -4.35 -6.30 -10.16
N THR A 79 -3.05 -6.45 -10.17
CA THR A 79 -2.29 -7.12 -11.24
C THR A 79 -1.87 -8.53 -10.84
N ASN A 80 -1.45 -8.76 -9.61
CA ASN A 80 -1.16 -10.09 -9.10
C ASN A 80 -2.39 -10.74 -8.46
N THR A 81 -3.07 -11.59 -9.22
CA THR A 81 -4.29 -12.29 -8.76
C THR A 81 -4.04 -13.21 -7.58
N ASN A 82 -2.82 -13.74 -7.43
CA ASN A 82 -2.47 -14.61 -6.31
C ASN A 82 -2.37 -13.84 -4.98
N LEU A 83 -2.14 -12.53 -5.03
CA LEU A 83 -2.02 -11.65 -3.87
C LEU A 83 -3.23 -10.73 -3.67
N SER A 84 -4.23 -10.82 -4.53
CA SER A 84 -5.42 -9.94 -4.51
C SER A 84 -6.16 -9.97 -3.17
N TYR A 85 -6.15 -11.10 -2.47
CA TYR A 85 -6.79 -11.24 -1.16
C TYR A 85 -6.16 -10.35 -0.07
N LEU A 86 -4.90 -9.93 -0.22
CA LEU A 86 -4.19 -9.12 0.78
C LEU A 86 -4.75 -7.70 0.89
N THR A 87 -5.21 -7.16 -0.23
CA THR A 87 -5.76 -5.81 -0.30
C THR A 87 -7.25 -5.80 -0.63
N ALA A 88 -7.87 -6.99 -0.81
CA ALA A 88 -9.28 -7.10 -1.14
C ALA A 88 -10.18 -6.37 -0.15
N TYR A 89 -11.14 -5.63 -0.66
CA TYR A 89 -12.17 -4.99 0.14
C TYR A 89 -13.08 -6.03 0.80
N GLN A 90 -13.36 -5.87 2.09
CA GLN A 90 -14.10 -6.82 2.93
C GLN A 90 -15.48 -6.33 3.37
N GLY A 91 -15.83 -5.08 3.10
CA GLY A 91 -17.17 -4.54 3.40
C GLY A 91 -18.24 -5.03 2.43
N ASP A 92 -19.47 -4.57 2.63
CA ASP A 92 -20.65 -5.03 1.89
C ASP A 92 -21.07 -4.07 0.76
N ALA A 93 -20.43 -2.88 0.67
CA ALA A 93 -20.79 -1.88 -0.33
C ALA A 93 -20.14 -2.18 -1.70
N ASN A 94 -20.73 -1.65 -2.75
CA ASN A 94 -20.17 -1.77 -4.09
C ASN A 94 -18.91 -0.89 -4.23
N VAL A 95 -17.76 -1.50 -4.53
CA VAL A 95 -16.45 -0.83 -4.65
C VAL A 95 -16.48 0.28 -5.69
N THR A 96 -17.21 0.12 -6.80
CA THR A 96 -17.32 1.16 -7.84
C THR A 96 -17.99 2.41 -7.29
N GLN A 97 -19.03 2.25 -6.46
CA GLN A 97 -19.70 3.38 -5.80
C GLN A 97 -18.78 4.02 -4.75
N LEU A 98 -18.07 3.20 -3.97
CA LEU A 98 -17.12 3.70 -2.98
C LEU A 98 -15.98 4.50 -3.63
N ASN A 99 -15.50 4.10 -4.79
CA ASN A 99 -14.48 4.84 -5.53
C ASN A 99 -14.97 6.22 -6.00
N ALA A 100 -16.25 6.40 -6.17
CA ALA A 100 -16.87 7.64 -6.58
C ALA A 100 -17.30 8.56 -5.41
N LEU A 101 -17.12 8.12 -4.16
CA LEU A 101 -17.47 8.92 -2.99
C LEU A 101 -16.63 10.20 -2.91
N ALA A 102 -17.23 11.25 -2.40
CA ALA A 102 -16.52 12.48 -2.12
C ALA A 102 -15.81 12.42 -0.76
N LEU A 103 -14.56 12.84 -0.73
CA LEU A 103 -13.87 13.16 0.49
C LEU A 103 -14.44 14.49 1.04
N ASN A 104 -15.00 14.46 2.22
CA ASN A 104 -15.53 15.68 2.84
C ASN A 104 -14.44 16.45 3.60
N SER A 105 -13.70 15.77 4.47
CA SER A 105 -12.59 16.36 5.22
C SER A 105 -11.68 15.29 5.81
N THR A 106 -10.58 15.73 6.41
CA THR A 106 -9.69 14.88 7.19
C THR A 106 -9.30 15.56 8.50
N SER A 107 -9.14 14.78 9.57
CA SER A 107 -8.66 15.29 10.84
C SER A 107 -7.87 14.22 11.59
N GLY A 108 -6.59 14.47 11.82
CA GLY A 108 -5.70 13.50 12.45
C GLY A 108 -5.69 12.17 11.67
N ALA A 109 -6.03 11.08 12.32
CA ALA A 109 -6.12 9.74 11.71
C ALA A 109 -7.55 9.36 11.30
N ASN A 110 -8.36 10.33 10.88
CA ASN A 110 -9.72 10.12 10.42
C ASN A 110 -9.93 10.69 9.02
N ILE A 111 -10.67 9.95 8.22
CA ILE A 111 -11.17 10.35 6.90
C ILE A 111 -12.69 10.49 7.01
N TYR A 112 -13.24 11.62 6.60
CA TYR A 112 -14.68 11.86 6.58
C TYR A 112 -15.17 11.72 5.15
N VAL A 113 -16.10 10.80 4.95
CA VAL A 113 -16.61 10.41 3.63
C VAL A 113 -18.09 10.73 3.54
N ASP A 114 -18.51 11.35 2.44
CA ASP A 114 -19.93 11.55 2.14
C ASP A 114 -20.51 10.32 1.43
N THR A 115 -21.47 9.66 2.08
CA THR A 115 -22.11 8.43 1.59
C THR A 115 -23.48 8.65 0.96
N ASN A 116 -23.90 9.89 0.74
CA ASN A 116 -25.22 10.20 0.16
C ASN A 116 -25.42 9.56 -1.24
N SER A 117 -24.35 9.28 -1.96
CA SER A 117 -24.40 8.67 -3.30
C SER A 117 -24.35 7.13 -3.30
N VAL A 118 -24.22 6.50 -2.14
CA VAL A 118 -24.22 5.03 -2.07
C VAL A 118 -25.64 4.51 -2.25
N VAL A 119 -25.82 3.71 -3.29
CA VAL A 119 -27.12 3.07 -3.58
C VAL A 119 -27.17 1.73 -2.87
N GLY A 120 -28.28 1.45 -2.23
CA GLY A 120 -28.48 0.29 -1.40
C GLY A 120 -28.31 0.60 0.09
N THR A 121 -28.41 -0.42 0.92
CA THR A 121 -28.24 -0.33 2.36
C THR A 121 -27.21 -1.34 2.83
N PRO A 122 -25.91 -1.15 2.51
CA PRO A 122 -24.89 -2.04 3.04
C PRO A 122 -24.90 -1.96 4.57
N THR A 123 -24.59 -3.04 5.23
CA THR A 123 -24.51 -3.06 6.69
C THR A 123 -23.16 -2.49 7.16
N THR A 124 -22.10 -2.88 6.47
CA THR A 124 -20.71 -2.50 6.79
C THR A 124 -20.09 -1.77 5.63
N LEU A 125 -19.75 -0.50 5.82
CA LEU A 125 -19.11 0.29 4.80
C LEU A 125 -17.63 -0.08 4.63
N PHE A 126 -16.91 -0.26 5.73
CA PHE A 126 -15.53 -0.74 5.76
C PHE A 126 -15.32 -1.71 6.91
N LYS A 127 -14.50 -2.72 6.70
CA LYS A 127 -14.00 -3.59 7.76
C LYS A 127 -12.59 -3.18 8.20
N LYS A 128 -12.27 -3.50 9.43
CA LYS A 128 -10.91 -3.36 9.95
C LYS A 128 -9.94 -4.13 9.05
N GLY A 129 -8.95 -3.42 8.54
CA GLY A 129 -7.98 -3.99 7.61
C GLY A 129 -8.15 -3.55 6.16
N ASP A 130 -9.34 -3.06 5.78
CA ASP A 130 -9.58 -2.52 4.44
C ASP A 130 -8.63 -1.36 4.13
N TYR A 131 -8.27 -1.25 2.85
CA TYR A 131 -7.44 -0.15 2.35
C TYR A 131 -8.29 0.90 1.67
N ILE A 132 -8.02 2.16 2.01
CA ILE A 132 -8.62 3.35 1.41
C ILE A 132 -7.52 4.34 1.03
N GLN A 133 -7.59 4.90 -0.17
CA GLN A 133 -6.62 5.87 -0.67
C GLN A 133 -7.37 7.07 -1.25
N PRO A 134 -7.35 8.23 -0.58
CA PRO A 134 -7.96 9.45 -1.12
C PRO A 134 -7.25 9.89 -2.40
N LEU A 135 -8.00 10.27 -3.40
CA LEU A 135 -7.50 10.86 -4.64
C LEU A 135 -7.70 12.39 -4.57
N GLY A 136 -6.71 13.13 -5.01
CA GLY A 136 -6.81 14.58 -5.12
C GLY A 136 -6.63 15.03 -6.55
N ASN A 137 -6.99 16.28 -6.83
CA ASN A 137 -7.02 16.82 -8.19
C ASN A 137 -5.66 16.99 -8.87
N THR A 138 -4.58 17.16 -8.11
CA THR A 138 -3.32 17.66 -8.68
C THR A 138 -2.08 16.92 -8.27
N SER A 139 -2.12 16.05 -7.26
CA SER A 139 -0.92 15.40 -6.78
C SER A 139 -0.72 14.03 -7.43
N THR A 140 0.50 13.80 -7.87
CA THR A 140 0.96 12.56 -8.49
C THR A 140 1.00 11.41 -7.50
N TYR A 141 1.17 11.72 -6.21
CA TYR A 141 1.34 10.73 -5.15
C TYR A 141 0.23 10.82 -4.13
N ARG A 142 -0.30 9.68 -3.76
CA ARG A 142 -1.29 9.53 -2.70
C ARG A 142 -0.93 8.30 -1.88
N TYR A 143 -1.22 8.36 -0.60
CA TYR A 143 -0.84 7.30 0.32
C TYR A 143 -2.06 6.44 0.65
N PRO A 144 -1.92 5.11 0.64
CA PRO A 144 -2.94 4.22 1.14
C PRO A 144 -2.99 4.24 2.66
N TYR A 145 -4.20 4.15 3.19
CA TYR A 145 -4.49 4.07 4.62
C TYR A 145 -5.23 2.78 4.89
N GLN A 146 -4.95 2.17 6.03
CA GLN A 146 -5.67 0.98 6.48
C GLN A 146 -6.65 1.36 7.56
N VAL A 147 -7.89 0.92 7.40
CA VAL A 147 -8.98 1.11 8.35
C VAL A 147 -8.69 0.35 9.65
N THR A 148 -8.89 0.98 10.80
CA THR A 148 -8.51 0.42 12.11
C THR A 148 -9.65 -0.21 12.89
N SER A 149 -10.90 0.09 12.52
CA SER A 149 -12.11 -0.52 13.11
C SER A 149 -13.20 -0.66 12.06
N ASP A 150 -14.14 -1.55 12.28
CA ASP A 150 -15.31 -1.69 11.43
C ASP A 150 -16.12 -0.39 11.43
N VAL A 151 -16.59 -0.01 10.24
CA VAL A 151 -17.37 1.20 9.99
C VAL A 151 -18.72 0.79 9.45
N ALA A 152 -19.78 0.97 10.25
CA ALA A 152 -21.15 0.73 9.82
C ALA A 152 -21.57 1.77 8.77
N PHE A 153 -22.43 1.38 7.85
CA PHE A 153 -23.04 2.32 6.91
C PHE A 153 -24.09 3.18 7.58
N SER A 154 -24.06 4.46 7.26
CA SER A 154 -25.17 5.38 7.45
C SER A 154 -25.18 6.41 6.32
N VAL A 155 -26.34 7.01 6.02
CA VAL A 155 -26.42 8.08 5.03
C VAL A 155 -25.85 9.37 5.61
N GLY A 156 -25.06 10.07 4.85
CA GLY A 156 -24.43 11.34 5.24
C GLY A 156 -22.92 11.20 5.49
N ASN A 157 -22.41 12.01 6.40
CA ASN A 157 -20.98 12.01 6.70
C ASN A 157 -20.61 10.88 7.67
N ILE A 158 -19.72 10.00 7.22
CA ILE A 158 -19.18 8.91 8.01
C ILE A 158 -17.71 9.15 8.32
N THR A 159 -17.31 8.80 9.54
CA THR A 159 -15.91 8.83 9.98
C THR A 159 -15.26 7.46 9.76
N VAL A 160 -14.18 7.43 9.00
CA VAL A 160 -13.37 6.24 8.76
C VAL A 160 -12.03 6.41 9.49
N PRO A 161 -11.82 5.72 10.63
CA PRO A 161 -10.56 5.78 11.37
C PRO A 161 -9.47 4.97 10.67
N VAL A 162 -8.28 5.56 10.55
CA VAL A 162 -7.16 4.97 9.81
C VAL A 162 -5.90 4.86 10.67
N HIS A 163 -4.96 4.04 10.24
CA HIS A 163 -3.79 3.61 11.03
C HIS A 163 -2.75 4.70 11.28
N ARG A 164 -2.78 5.82 10.57
CA ARG A 164 -1.85 6.94 10.71
C ARG A 164 -2.55 8.26 10.40
N PRO A 165 -2.02 9.38 10.89
CA PRO A 165 -2.51 10.70 10.47
C PRO A 165 -2.44 10.86 8.94
N ILE A 166 -3.41 11.59 8.41
CA ILE A 166 -3.46 11.86 6.99
C ILE A 166 -2.28 12.76 6.62
N LEU A 167 -1.50 12.30 5.68
CA LEU A 167 -0.35 13.03 5.17
C LEU A 167 -0.86 14.06 4.17
N SER A 168 -0.63 15.33 4.51
CA SER A 168 -0.91 16.44 3.61
C SER A 168 0.20 16.49 2.57
N GLN A 169 -0.15 16.34 1.32
CA GLN A 169 0.74 16.67 0.22
C GLN A 169 0.35 18.02 -0.35
N ASP A 170 1.32 18.91 -0.46
CA ASP A 170 1.27 20.19 -1.18
C ASP A 170 0.17 21.17 -0.75
N GLY A 171 -0.38 21.04 0.45
CA GLY A 171 -1.41 21.94 0.95
C GLY A 171 -2.70 21.98 0.12
N VAL A 172 -2.85 21.07 -0.83
CA VAL A 172 -4.03 21.00 -1.70
C VAL A 172 -5.16 20.32 -0.95
N ALA A 173 -6.31 20.99 -0.93
CA ALA A 173 -7.53 20.43 -0.39
C ALA A 173 -7.87 19.10 -1.09
N LEU A 174 -8.04 18.05 -0.32
CA LEU A 174 -8.38 16.71 -0.80
C LEU A 174 -9.83 16.59 -1.33
N ASN A 175 -10.48 17.70 -1.61
CA ASN A 175 -11.95 17.83 -1.66
C ASN A 175 -12.65 17.37 -2.93
N THR A 176 -11.97 16.91 -3.97
CA THR A 176 -12.63 16.73 -5.27
C THR A 176 -12.28 15.45 -6.01
N GLY A 177 -11.43 14.62 -5.46
CA GLY A 177 -11.10 13.31 -6.02
C GLY A 177 -11.89 12.21 -5.29
N GLY A 178 -12.21 11.15 -5.99
CA GLY A 178 -12.76 9.94 -5.37
C GLY A 178 -11.74 9.20 -4.51
N PHE A 179 -11.98 7.92 -4.34
CA PHE A 179 -11.08 7.03 -3.60
C PHE A 179 -10.62 5.89 -4.48
N ARG A 180 -9.49 5.31 -4.11
CA ARG A 180 -9.14 3.93 -4.47
C ARG A 180 -9.34 3.05 -3.26
N ILE A 181 -10.00 1.93 -3.44
CA ILE A 181 -10.37 1.03 -2.35
C ILE A 181 -9.94 -0.37 -2.69
N GLY A 182 -9.49 -1.09 -1.67
CA GLY A 182 -9.12 -2.48 -1.81
C GLY A 182 -7.96 -2.69 -2.80
N ASN A 183 -8.16 -3.56 -3.79
CA ASN A 183 -7.13 -3.92 -4.76
C ASN A 183 -6.68 -2.78 -5.69
N ASN A 184 -7.42 -1.67 -5.71
CA ASN A 184 -7.09 -0.52 -6.55
C ASN A 184 -6.11 0.46 -5.90
N VAL A 185 -5.74 0.25 -4.62
CA VAL A 185 -4.80 1.14 -3.93
C VAL A 185 -3.39 0.98 -4.48
N ARG A 186 -2.68 2.11 -4.55
CA ARG A 186 -1.30 2.18 -5.04
C ARG A 186 -0.36 2.63 -3.95
N PHE A 187 0.74 1.92 -3.82
CA PHE A 187 1.82 2.27 -2.90
C PHE A 187 2.92 2.97 -3.69
N HIS A 188 3.36 4.13 -3.21
CA HIS A 188 4.52 4.81 -3.74
C HIS A 188 5.75 4.28 -3.02
N VAL A 189 6.60 3.54 -3.72
CA VAL A 189 7.69 2.78 -3.13
C VAL A 189 9.02 3.00 -3.83
N LYS A 190 10.08 2.70 -3.08
CA LYS A 190 11.46 2.67 -3.52
C LYS A 190 12.07 1.33 -3.11
N ALA A 191 12.93 0.78 -3.95
CA ALA A 191 13.68 -0.42 -3.62
C ALA A 191 14.78 -0.10 -2.60
N LEU A 192 14.82 -0.87 -1.50
CA LEU A 192 15.92 -0.87 -0.53
C LEU A 192 16.94 -1.96 -0.83
N VAL A 193 16.44 -3.16 -1.13
CA VAL A 193 17.25 -4.32 -1.46
C VAL A 193 16.75 -4.90 -2.77
N MET A 194 17.68 -5.08 -3.69
CA MET A 194 17.47 -5.78 -4.95
C MET A 194 18.43 -6.96 -4.97
N PRO A 195 17.93 -8.21 -4.87
CA PRO A 195 18.77 -9.39 -4.86
C PRO A 195 19.43 -9.61 -6.22
N THR A 196 20.55 -10.28 -6.20
CA THR A 196 21.17 -10.82 -7.40
C THR A 196 20.43 -12.07 -7.86
N TYR A 197 20.60 -12.41 -9.14
CA TYR A 197 19.99 -13.61 -9.69
C TYR A 197 21.03 -14.48 -10.37
N THR A 198 20.77 -15.77 -10.41
CA THR A 198 21.58 -16.75 -11.10
C THR A 198 20.76 -17.47 -12.16
N VAL A 199 21.28 -17.54 -13.37
CA VAL A 199 20.69 -18.35 -14.42
C VAL A 199 21.18 -19.78 -14.28
N VAL A 200 20.26 -20.69 -14.04
CA VAL A 200 20.57 -22.11 -13.86
C VAL A 200 20.18 -22.90 -15.12
N PRO A 201 20.74 -24.12 -15.31
CA PRO A 201 20.40 -24.98 -16.44
C PRO A 201 18.89 -25.18 -16.62
N TYR A 202 18.46 -25.51 -17.84
CA TYR A 202 17.05 -25.67 -18.20
C TYR A 202 16.21 -24.39 -18.20
N ASP A 203 16.84 -23.28 -18.56
CA ASP A 203 16.14 -22.01 -18.76
C ASP A 203 15.45 -21.47 -17.49
N ARG A 204 16.09 -21.60 -16.33
CA ARG A 204 15.54 -21.18 -15.05
C ARG A 204 16.34 -20.06 -14.43
N ILE A 205 15.65 -19.25 -13.61
CA ILE A 205 16.21 -18.17 -12.81
C ILE A 205 15.99 -18.50 -11.34
N SER A 206 17.00 -18.24 -10.53
CA SER A 206 16.94 -18.26 -9.07
C SER A 206 17.41 -16.92 -8.54
N PHE A 207 16.67 -16.35 -7.59
CA PHE A 207 17.11 -15.16 -6.85
C PHE A 207 17.75 -15.59 -5.54
N ASP A 208 18.84 -14.91 -5.17
CA ASP A 208 19.64 -15.31 -4.00
C ASP A 208 18.99 -14.82 -2.68
N ASP A 209 18.13 -13.79 -2.74
CA ASP A 209 17.53 -13.15 -1.57
C ASP A 209 16.16 -12.55 -1.89
N ASP A 210 15.49 -12.01 -0.87
CA ASP A 210 14.23 -11.31 -1.01
C ASP A 210 14.44 -9.86 -1.49
N PHE A 211 13.45 -9.35 -2.22
CA PHE A 211 13.35 -7.92 -2.52
C PHE A 211 12.78 -7.18 -1.31
N GLU A 212 13.35 -6.03 -0.99
CA GLU A 212 12.79 -5.13 0.00
C GLU A 212 12.39 -3.80 -0.63
N LEU A 213 11.13 -3.42 -0.46
CA LEU A 213 10.61 -2.13 -0.87
C LEU A 213 10.17 -1.34 0.36
N ILE A 214 10.31 -0.03 0.29
CA ILE A 214 9.83 0.88 1.34
C ILE A 214 8.93 1.94 0.73
N GLU A 215 7.85 2.27 1.43
CA GLU A 215 7.00 3.41 1.07
C GLU A 215 7.79 4.71 1.21
N VAL A 216 7.74 5.54 0.20
CA VAL A 216 8.34 6.87 0.18
C VAL A 216 7.26 7.88 0.55
N ILE A 217 7.54 8.72 1.54
CA ILE A 217 6.69 9.84 1.95
C ILE A 217 7.46 11.12 1.61
N THR A 218 6.97 11.85 0.64
CA THR A 218 7.54 13.13 0.16
C THR A 218 6.66 14.30 0.58
#